data_f77df903be222c2d9998442bc252c198
#
_entry.id   f77df903be222c2d9998442bc252c198
#
_cell.length_a   1.000
_cell.length_b   1.000
_cell.length_c   1.000
_cell.angle_alpha   90.00
_cell.angle_beta   90.00
_cell.angle_gamma   90.00
#
_symmetry.space_group_name_H-M   'P 1'
#
loop_
_entity.id
_entity.type
_entity.pdbx_description
1 polymer ?
#
loop_
_entity_poly.entity_id
_entity_poly.type
_entity_poly.pdbx_seq_one_letter_code
_entity_poly.pdbx_strand_id
1 'polypeptide(L)'
;MDKKWLPLTVVLGVAGVAVVTASLWPDNKEEPPSPQSLCHGALSRETAELIDDGKGGEVSTEEWESKGKSTDYAVFKACHVLRADPDDDDTRGVYKLIIEDTRTAPGDKKDAVPLGTGFTGWALPERAKVTLPAGCAARMGSTAPYITASLDVPSQDEESVSWQKAGKNRVDPDTALRNNVTVMREVATRLAERYDCGS
;
A
#
# COMPACT_ATOMS: atom_id res chain seq x y z
N MET A 1 -37.72 50.50 15.19
CA MET A 1 -36.66 49.57 14.72
C MET A 1 -36.84 49.41 13.23
N ASP A 2 -35.90 49.95 12.45
CA ASP A 2 -36.00 50.02 11.02
C ASP A 2 -35.83 48.66 10.38
N LYS A 3 -36.86 48.25 9.63
CA LYS A 3 -36.89 46.97 8.86
C LYS A 3 -35.77 46.82 7.81
N LYS A 4 -34.96 47.84 7.62
CA LYS A 4 -33.87 47.87 6.63
C LYS A 4 -32.62 47.02 7.03
N TRP A 5 -32.48 46.70 8.30
CA TRP A 5 -31.30 45.96 8.83
C TRP A 5 -31.53 44.46 8.95
N LEU A 6 -32.78 43.97 8.81
CA LEU A 6 -33.09 42.56 8.90
C LEU A 6 -32.37 41.67 7.85
N PRO A 7 -32.29 42.07 6.57
CA PRO A 7 -31.61 41.23 5.59
C PRO A 7 -30.08 41.16 5.79
N LEU A 8 -29.49 42.25 6.33
CA LEU A 8 -28.03 42.26 6.55
C LEU A 8 -27.58 41.35 7.65
N THR A 9 -28.34 41.26 8.74
CA THR A 9 -28.02 40.35 9.86
C THR A 9 -28.20 38.87 9.47
N VAL A 10 -29.17 38.55 8.64
CA VAL A 10 -29.38 37.18 8.14
C VAL A 10 -28.23 36.75 7.22
N VAL A 11 -27.78 37.64 6.31
CA VAL A 11 -26.67 37.32 5.39
C VAL A 11 -25.36 37.13 6.15
N LEU A 12 -25.07 37.96 7.15
CA LEU A 12 -23.88 37.79 7.98
C LEU A 12 -23.93 36.49 8.84
N GLY A 13 -25.11 36.13 9.35
CA GLY A 13 -25.32 34.93 10.11
C GLY A 13 -25.08 33.65 9.28
N VAL A 14 -25.58 33.62 8.04
CA VAL A 14 -25.40 32.46 7.14
C VAL A 14 -23.95 32.35 6.68
N ALA A 15 -23.28 33.47 6.37
CA ALA A 15 -21.86 33.44 6.01
C ALA A 15 -20.98 32.96 7.15
N GLY A 16 -21.28 33.37 8.40
CA GLY A 16 -20.53 32.91 9.57
C GLY A 16 -20.66 31.40 9.85
N VAL A 17 -21.86 30.84 9.69
CA VAL A 17 -22.09 29.39 9.87
C VAL A 17 -21.42 28.59 8.78
N ALA A 18 -21.44 29.06 7.52
CA ALA A 18 -20.79 28.37 6.41
C ALA A 18 -19.25 28.29 6.58
N VAL A 19 -18.62 29.33 7.12
CA VAL A 19 -17.17 29.35 7.37
C VAL A 19 -16.79 28.41 8.51
N VAL A 20 -17.58 28.37 9.60
CA VAL A 20 -17.29 27.50 10.75
C VAL A 20 -17.48 26.02 10.41
N THR A 21 -18.50 25.68 9.62
CA THR A 21 -18.72 24.28 9.20
C THR A 21 -17.64 23.78 8.24
N ALA A 22 -17.13 24.64 7.36
CA ALA A 22 -16.03 24.27 6.46
C ALA A 22 -14.70 24.05 7.21
N SER A 23 -14.49 24.73 8.35
CA SER A 23 -13.28 24.61 9.18
C SER A 23 -13.30 23.39 10.11
N LEU A 24 -14.46 22.75 10.30
CA LEU A 24 -14.62 21.57 11.19
C LEU A 24 -14.60 20.23 10.45
N TRP A 25 -14.55 20.25 9.12
CA TRP A 25 -14.33 19.02 8.39
C TRP A 25 -12.84 18.70 8.43
N PRO A 26 -12.45 17.53 8.96
CA PRO A 26 -11.06 17.11 8.88
C PRO A 26 -10.71 17.03 7.39
N ASP A 27 -9.82 17.90 6.96
CA ASP A 27 -9.15 17.80 5.67
C ASP A 27 -8.32 16.50 5.73
N ASN A 28 -8.90 15.39 5.29
CA ASN A 28 -8.15 14.17 4.98
C ASN A 28 -7.30 14.44 3.72
N LYS A 29 -6.41 15.40 3.79
CA LYS A 29 -5.36 15.56 2.82
C LYS A 29 -4.38 14.44 3.10
N GLU A 30 -4.48 13.36 2.36
CA GLU A 30 -3.37 12.41 2.26
C GLU A 30 -2.14 13.26 1.87
N GLU A 31 -1.18 13.34 2.76
CA GLU A 31 0.08 14.01 2.50
C GLU A 31 0.70 13.33 1.28
N PRO A 32 1.05 14.07 0.21
CA PRO A 32 1.59 13.45 -0.97
C PRO A 32 2.83 12.63 -0.58
N PRO A 33 2.95 11.38 -1.05
CA PRO A 33 4.08 10.54 -0.70
C PRO A 33 5.39 11.26 -1.03
N SER A 34 6.38 11.13 -0.12
CA SER A 34 7.69 11.74 -0.36
C SER A 34 8.26 11.20 -1.68
N PRO A 35 9.10 11.95 -2.40
CA PRO A 35 9.70 11.51 -3.67
C PRO A 35 10.50 10.20 -3.58
N GLN A 36 10.84 9.79 -2.38
CA GLN A 36 11.58 8.55 -2.09
C GLN A 36 10.66 7.38 -1.69
N SER A 37 9.34 7.59 -1.59
CA SER A 37 8.41 6.53 -1.24
C SER A 37 7.75 5.95 -2.49
N LEU A 38 7.61 4.63 -2.50
CA LEU A 38 7.05 3.82 -3.57
C LEU A 38 5.80 3.08 -3.07
N CYS A 39 5.02 2.53 -4.00
CA CYS A 39 3.87 1.70 -3.68
C CYS A 39 2.86 2.40 -2.76
N HIS A 40 2.32 3.55 -3.19
CA HIS A 40 1.39 4.34 -2.40
C HIS A 40 1.96 4.79 -1.04
N GLY A 41 3.28 4.95 -0.94
CA GLY A 41 3.97 5.32 0.29
C GLY A 41 4.27 4.16 1.24
N ALA A 42 3.96 2.93 0.85
CA ALA A 42 4.16 1.74 1.67
C ALA A 42 5.63 1.28 1.73
N LEU A 43 6.47 1.71 0.79
CA LEU A 43 7.88 1.30 0.70
C LEU A 43 8.82 2.48 0.51
N SER A 44 10.02 2.38 1.06
CA SER A 44 11.17 3.18 0.64
C SER A 44 11.79 2.59 -0.63
N ARG A 45 12.52 3.41 -1.37
CA ARG A 45 13.30 2.93 -2.51
C ARG A 45 14.33 1.88 -2.08
N GLU A 46 15.02 2.11 -0.98
CA GLU A 46 16.01 1.19 -0.43
C GLU A 46 15.43 -0.21 -0.15
N THR A 47 14.24 -0.27 0.47
CA THR A 47 13.59 -1.54 0.76
C THR A 47 13.01 -2.20 -0.50
N ALA A 48 12.51 -1.40 -1.44
CA ALA A 48 12.05 -1.92 -2.73
C ALA A 48 13.19 -2.59 -3.54
N GLU A 49 14.41 -2.13 -3.36
CA GLU A 49 15.61 -2.68 -4.01
C GLU A 49 16.09 -4.01 -3.42
N LEU A 50 15.64 -4.40 -2.21
CA LEU A 50 16.04 -5.65 -1.56
C LEU A 50 15.59 -6.89 -2.35
N ILE A 51 14.44 -6.80 -3.04
CA ILE A 51 13.96 -7.89 -3.89
C ILE A 51 14.54 -7.65 -5.28
N ASP A 52 15.48 -8.49 -5.64
CA ASP A 52 16.20 -8.42 -6.90
C ASP A 52 16.12 -9.77 -7.63
N ASP A 53 16.11 -9.72 -8.94
CA ASP A 53 16.20 -10.88 -9.83
C ASP A 53 17.64 -11.21 -10.24
N GLY A 54 18.62 -10.51 -9.70
CA GLY A 54 20.06 -10.67 -9.96
C GLY A 54 20.57 -9.94 -11.21
N LYS A 55 19.71 -9.22 -11.93
CA LYS A 55 20.09 -8.48 -13.14
C LYS A 55 20.40 -6.98 -12.87
N GLY A 56 20.06 -6.48 -11.69
CA GLY A 56 20.20 -5.06 -11.36
C GLY A 56 19.20 -4.17 -12.11
N GLY A 57 19.59 -2.93 -12.37
CA GLY A 57 18.74 -1.91 -13.01
C GLY A 57 18.02 -1.00 -12.04
N GLU A 58 17.63 0.19 -12.52
CA GLU A 58 16.94 1.18 -11.71
C GLU A 58 15.51 0.72 -11.36
N VAL A 59 15.11 0.92 -10.09
CA VAL A 59 13.78 0.59 -9.60
C VAL A 59 12.80 1.69 -9.96
N SER A 60 11.66 1.28 -10.52
CA SER A 60 10.48 2.10 -10.79
C SER A 60 9.21 1.38 -10.33
N THR A 61 8.08 2.08 -10.30
CA THR A 61 6.80 1.49 -9.90
C THR A 61 5.68 1.91 -10.83
N GLU A 62 4.75 0.98 -11.06
CA GLU A 62 3.45 1.25 -11.61
C GLU A 62 2.41 1.06 -10.50
N GLU A 63 1.68 2.11 -10.18
CA GLU A 63 0.71 2.14 -9.08
C GLU A 63 -0.69 2.36 -9.60
N TRP A 64 -1.65 1.64 -9.05
CA TRP A 64 -3.07 1.88 -9.29
C TRP A 64 -3.90 1.59 -8.05
N GLU A 65 -5.00 2.30 -7.93
CA GLU A 65 -5.99 2.08 -6.90
C GLU A 65 -7.39 2.01 -7.49
N SER A 66 -8.22 1.16 -6.93
CA SER A 66 -9.64 1.11 -7.28
C SER A 66 -10.42 2.03 -6.35
N LYS A 67 -11.06 3.06 -6.91
CA LYS A 67 -11.99 3.93 -6.18
C LYS A 67 -13.42 3.38 -6.28
N GLY A 68 -13.63 2.30 -5.63
CA GLY A 68 -14.82 1.70 -5.05
C GLY A 68 -16.20 1.91 -5.64
N LYS A 69 -16.47 1.66 -6.94
CA LYS A 69 -17.86 1.47 -7.40
C LYS A 69 -18.12 0.14 -8.11
N SER A 70 -17.12 -0.66 -8.35
CA SER A 70 -17.26 -1.91 -9.10
C SER A 70 -16.49 -3.10 -8.51
N THR A 71 -15.92 -2.96 -7.32
CA THR A 71 -15.19 -4.03 -6.65
C THR A 71 -15.81 -4.36 -5.31
N ASP A 72 -15.67 -5.58 -4.86
CA ASP A 72 -16.09 -6.03 -3.52
C ASP A 72 -15.22 -5.43 -2.40
N TYR A 73 -14.22 -4.61 -2.74
CA TYR A 73 -13.25 -3.99 -1.84
C TYR A 73 -13.48 -2.49 -1.70
N ALA A 74 -13.51 -1.98 -0.48
CA ALA A 74 -13.50 -0.54 -0.21
C ALA A 74 -12.08 0.05 -0.30
N VAL A 75 -11.07 -0.77 0.03
CA VAL A 75 -9.65 -0.44 -0.10
C VAL A 75 -9.01 -1.47 -1.03
N PHE A 76 -8.50 -0.99 -2.16
CA PHE A 76 -7.69 -1.78 -3.05
C PHE A 76 -6.62 -0.88 -3.68
N LYS A 77 -5.36 -1.15 -3.33
CA LYS A 77 -4.20 -0.47 -3.90
C LYS A 77 -3.24 -1.55 -4.39
N ALA A 78 -2.75 -1.40 -5.58
CA ALA A 78 -1.78 -2.32 -6.14
C ALA A 78 -0.59 -1.55 -6.69
N CYS A 79 0.57 -2.19 -6.63
CA CYS A 79 1.83 -1.64 -7.06
C CYS A 79 2.66 -2.76 -7.69
N HIS A 80 3.07 -2.57 -8.93
CA HIS A 80 4.13 -3.37 -9.53
C HIS A 80 5.47 -2.67 -9.32
N VAL A 81 6.42 -3.39 -8.78
CA VAL A 81 7.81 -2.94 -8.71
C VAL A 81 8.54 -3.51 -9.91
N LEU A 82 9.13 -2.61 -10.66
CA LEU A 82 9.80 -2.86 -11.93
C LEU A 82 11.27 -2.50 -11.81
N ARG A 83 12.10 -3.13 -12.63
CA ARG A 83 13.50 -2.72 -12.85
C ARG A 83 13.76 -2.49 -14.33
N ALA A 84 14.55 -1.49 -14.64
CA ALA A 84 15.07 -1.30 -15.99
C ALA A 84 15.87 -2.52 -16.41
N ASP A 85 15.69 -3.01 -17.63
CA ASP A 85 16.54 -4.07 -18.19
C ASP A 85 17.87 -3.44 -18.62
N PRO A 86 19.03 -3.90 -18.14
CA PRO A 86 20.32 -3.33 -18.52
C PRO A 86 20.68 -3.55 -19.99
N ASP A 87 20.06 -4.52 -20.63
CA ASP A 87 20.36 -4.93 -22.01
C ASP A 87 19.31 -4.44 -23.04
N ASP A 88 18.22 -3.80 -22.57
CA ASP A 88 17.11 -3.36 -23.42
C ASP A 88 16.47 -2.09 -22.81
N ASP A 89 15.85 -1.25 -23.64
CA ASP A 89 15.09 -0.07 -23.18
C ASP A 89 13.75 -0.44 -22.50
N ASP A 90 13.59 -1.70 -22.13
CA ASP A 90 12.37 -2.24 -21.53
C ASP A 90 12.46 -2.32 -20.00
N THR A 91 11.33 -2.55 -19.36
CA THR A 91 11.27 -2.80 -17.91
C THR A 91 10.78 -4.22 -17.65
N ARG A 92 11.24 -4.82 -16.56
CA ARG A 92 10.81 -6.13 -16.11
C ARG A 92 10.21 -6.08 -14.72
N GLY A 93 9.13 -6.82 -14.51
CA GLY A 93 8.49 -6.92 -13.20
C GLY A 93 9.32 -7.77 -12.24
N VAL A 94 9.51 -7.26 -11.03
CA VAL A 94 10.26 -7.95 -9.97
C VAL A 94 9.32 -8.54 -8.93
N TYR A 95 8.33 -7.77 -8.48
CA TYR A 95 7.28 -8.23 -7.58
C TYR A 95 6.06 -7.32 -7.63
N LYS A 96 4.98 -7.83 -7.08
CA LYS A 96 3.70 -7.13 -6.94
C LYS A 96 3.34 -7.01 -5.46
N LEU A 97 2.93 -5.81 -5.07
CA LEU A 97 2.36 -5.53 -3.75
C LEU A 97 0.89 -5.18 -3.91
N ILE A 98 0.01 -5.88 -3.18
CA ILE A 98 -1.42 -5.58 -3.14
C ILE A 98 -1.79 -5.26 -1.71
N ILE A 99 -2.49 -4.15 -1.50
CA ILE A 99 -3.08 -3.72 -0.23
C ILE A 99 -4.58 -3.72 -0.41
N GLU A 100 -5.26 -4.53 0.38
CA GLU A 100 -6.71 -4.73 0.26
C GLU A 100 -7.39 -4.91 1.61
N ASP A 101 -8.66 -4.56 1.68
CA ASP A 101 -9.47 -4.89 2.83
C ASP A 101 -10.02 -6.31 2.74
N THR A 102 -10.13 -6.98 3.89
CA THR A 102 -10.62 -8.35 3.95
C THR A 102 -11.49 -8.60 5.17
N ARG A 103 -12.48 -9.47 5.00
CA ARG A 103 -13.38 -9.89 6.08
C ARG A 103 -12.82 -11.04 6.89
N THR A 104 -11.83 -11.75 6.37
CA THR A 104 -11.21 -12.91 7.00
C THR A 104 -9.78 -12.60 7.39
N ALA A 105 -9.41 -12.84 8.65
CA ALA A 105 -8.03 -12.75 9.05
C ALA A 105 -7.18 -13.74 8.25
N PRO A 106 -5.99 -13.34 7.78
CA PRO A 106 -5.06 -14.27 7.16
C PRO A 106 -4.71 -15.38 8.16
N GLY A 107 -4.95 -16.62 7.76
CA GLY A 107 -4.52 -17.78 8.54
C GLY A 107 -3.01 -18.01 8.44
N ASP A 108 -2.52 -18.92 9.30
CA ASP A 108 -1.16 -19.42 9.20
C ASP A 108 -0.95 -20.13 7.86
N LYS A 109 0.23 -19.99 7.31
CA LYS A 109 0.63 -20.67 6.08
C LYS A 109 1.63 -21.76 6.40
N LYS A 110 1.34 -22.96 5.89
CA LYS A 110 2.26 -24.09 6.04
C LYS A 110 3.64 -23.74 5.47
N ASP A 111 4.70 -24.15 6.16
CA ASP A 111 6.09 -23.96 5.78
C ASP A 111 6.57 -22.49 5.68
N ALA A 112 5.72 -21.53 6.06
CA ALA A 112 6.08 -20.13 6.11
C ALA A 112 6.70 -19.74 7.45
N VAL A 113 7.54 -18.71 7.44
CA VAL A 113 8.08 -18.12 8.66
C VAL A 113 7.24 -16.93 9.10
N PRO A 114 7.06 -16.73 10.41
CA PRO A 114 6.36 -15.55 10.92
C PRO A 114 7.17 -14.28 10.67
N LEU A 115 6.51 -13.15 10.52
CA LEU A 115 7.17 -11.85 10.34
C LEU A 115 7.87 -11.35 11.61
N GLY A 116 7.65 -12.00 12.76
CA GLY A 116 8.27 -11.69 14.03
C GLY A 116 7.40 -10.85 14.96
N THR A 117 7.96 -10.49 16.12
CA THR A 117 7.23 -9.80 17.19
C THR A 117 6.62 -8.47 16.71
N GLY A 118 5.36 -8.24 17.03
CA GLY A 118 4.63 -7.02 16.67
C GLY A 118 3.98 -7.03 15.30
N PHE A 119 4.19 -8.09 14.50
CA PHE A 119 3.59 -8.23 13.17
C PHE A 119 2.75 -9.51 13.06
N THR A 120 1.55 -9.37 12.53
CA THR A 120 0.69 -10.50 12.21
C THR A 120 0.83 -10.83 10.73
N GLY A 121 1.43 -11.97 10.42
CA GLY A 121 1.67 -12.36 9.04
C GLY A 121 2.79 -13.38 8.90
N TRP A 122 3.10 -13.68 7.65
CA TRP A 122 4.05 -14.74 7.30
C TRP A 122 4.79 -14.41 5.99
N ALA A 123 5.92 -15.07 5.79
CA ALA A 123 6.70 -15.00 4.55
C ALA A 123 7.14 -16.38 4.07
N LEU A 124 7.20 -16.53 2.76
CA LEU A 124 7.82 -17.56 1.94
C LEU A 124 8.78 -16.88 0.96
N PRO A 125 9.66 -17.60 0.26
CA PRO A 125 10.56 -16.99 -0.72
C PRO A 125 9.86 -16.30 -1.89
N GLU A 126 8.67 -16.77 -2.29
CA GLU A 126 7.93 -16.26 -3.47
C GLU A 126 6.75 -15.38 -3.10
N ARG A 127 6.32 -15.36 -1.86
CA ARG A 127 5.19 -14.55 -1.41
C ARG A 127 5.21 -14.29 0.08
N ALA A 128 4.61 -13.17 0.47
CA ALA A 128 4.45 -12.86 1.88
C ALA A 128 3.12 -12.14 2.12
N LYS A 129 2.64 -12.15 3.34
CA LYS A 129 1.40 -11.47 3.72
C LYS A 129 1.53 -10.88 5.13
N VAL A 130 1.03 -9.66 5.30
CA VAL A 130 0.92 -9.00 6.61
C VAL A 130 -0.50 -8.46 6.79
N THR A 131 -0.99 -8.52 8.03
CA THR A 131 -2.21 -7.82 8.45
C THR A 131 -1.79 -6.56 9.18
N LEU A 132 -2.37 -5.43 8.80
CA LEU A 132 -2.14 -4.16 9.49
C LEU A 132 -2.76 -4.18 10.89
N PRO A 133 -2.29 -3.32 11.82
CA PRO A 133 -2.87 -3.18 13.15
C PRO A 133 -4.38 -2.94 13.15
N ALA A 134 -5.02 -3.31 14.24
CA ALA A 134 -6.44 -3.06 14.44
C ALA A 134 -6.75 -1.55 14.32
N GLY A 135 -7.85 -1.21 13.67
CA GLY A 135 -8.23 0.19 13.43
C GLY A 135 -7.76 0.74 12.09
N CYS A 136 -6.74 0.17 11.44
CA CYS A 136 -6.29 0.63 10.12
C CYS A 136 -7.40 0.54 9.07
N ALA A 137 -8.25 -0.47 9.11
CA ALA A 137 -9.36 -0.60 8.18
C ALA A 137 -10.28 0.64 8.21
N ALA A 138 -10.72 1.05 9.40
CA ALA A 138 -11.57 2.24 9.55
C ALA A 138 -10.86 3.53 9.11
N ARG A 139 -9.58 3.69 9.45
CA ARG A 139 -8.76 4.84 9.04
C ARG A 139 -8.54 4.90 7.53
N MET A 140 -8.48 3.77 6.86
CA MET A 140 -8.38 3.66 5.40
C MET A 140 -9.74 3.71 4.70
N GLY A 141 -10.84 3.89 5.44
CA GLY A 141 -12.20 4.03 4.89
C GLY A 141 -12.92 2.72 4.59
N SER A 142 -12.43 1.59 5.12
CA SER A 142 -13.09 0.30 4.99
C SER A 142 -14.00 -0.02 6.19
N THR A 143 -15.08 -0.72 5.91
CA THR A 143 -15.95 -1.35 6.91
C THR A 143 -15.56 -2.81 7.19
N ALA A 144 -14.61 -3.36 6.47
CA ALA A 144 -14.06 -4.67 6.75
C ALA A 144 -13.18 -4.62 8.01
N PRO A 145 -13.03 -5.72 8.76
CA PRO A 145 -12.27 -5.71 10.02
C PRO A 145 -10.76 -5.68 9.83
N TYR A 146 -10.26 -6.04 8.64
CA TYR A 146 -8.82 -6.17 8.40
C TYR A 146 -8.39 -5.47 7.12
N ILE A 147 -7.18 -4.91 7.15
CA ILE A 147 -6.38 -4.58 5.95
C ILE A 147 -5.23 -5.55 5.88
N THR A 148 -5.01 -6.10 4.72
CA THR A 148 -3.86 -6.97 4.46
C THR A 148 -3.01 -6.38 3.33
N ALA A 149 -1.71 -6.55 3.44
CA ALA A 149 -0.81 -6.38 2.33
C ALA A 149 -0.24 -7.74 1.94
N SER A 150 -0.21 -8.04 0.66
CA SER A 150 0.38 -9.25 0.10
C SER A 150 1.45 -8.89 -0.92
N LEU A 151 2.55 -9.61 -0.86
CA LEU A 151 3.66 -9.54 -1.79
C LEU A 151 3.72 -10.85 -2.55
N ASP A 152 3.75 -10.76 -3.88
CA ASP A 152 3.93 -11.89 -4.78
C ASP A 152 5.13 -11.62 -5.68
N VAL A 153 6.11 -12.52 -5.64
CA VAL A 153 7.25 -12.55 -6.56
C VAL A 153 6.87 -13.51 -7.70
N PRO A 154 6.93 -13.10 -8.96
CA PRO A 154 6.52 -13.92 -10.08
C PRO A 154 7.26 -15.25 -10.10
N SER A 155 6.53 -16.36 -10.20
CA SER A 155 7.12 -17.67 -10.46
C SER A 155 7.44 -17.78 -11.96
N GLN A 156 8.46 -18.59 -12.30
CA GLN A 156 8.87 -18.81 -13.69
C GLN A 156 7.78 -19.46 -14.57
N ASP A 157 6.75 -20.01 -13.94
CA ASP A 157 5.68 -20.76 -14.58
C ASP A 157 4.44 -19.91 -14.87
N GLU A 158 4.41 -18.65 -14.43
CA GLU A 158 3.29 -17.74 -14.67
C GLU A 158 3.46 -17.03 -16.01
N GLU A 159 2.83 -17.60 -17.02
CA GLU A 159 2.76 -17.11 -18.41
C GLU A 159 1.83 -15.89 -18.51
N SER A 160 2.10 -14.81 -17.77
CA SER A 160 1.42 -13.54 -17.97
C SER A 160 2.28 -12.58 -18.79
N VAL A 161 1.65 -11.91 -19.72
CA VAL A 161 2.27 -11.19 -20.86
C VAL A 161 3.32 -10.14 -20.47
N SER A 162 3.32 -9.64 -19.26
CA SER A 162 4.30 -8.66 -18.76
C SER A 162 5.43 -9.24 -17.90
N TRP A 163 5.34 -10.52 -17.48
CA TRP A 163 6.28 -11.18 -16.59
C TRP A 163 7.26 -12.15 -17.27
N GLN A 164 7.18 -12.28 -18.59
CA GLN A 164 7.93 -13.27 -19.38
C GLN A 164 9.45 -13.09 -19.35
N LYS A 165 9.95 -11.95 -18.89
CA LYS A 165 11.39 -11.69 -18.79
C LYS A 165 11.95 -11.84 -17.36
N ALA A 166 11.19 -12.36 -16.39
CA ALA A 166 11.72 -12.65 -15.06
C ALA A 166 12.91 -13.62 -15.17
N GLY A 167 14.09 -13.11 -14.85
CA GLY A 167 15.35 -13.77 -15.14
C GLY A 167 15.56 -15.07 -14.38
N LYS A 168 16.34 -15.96 -14.94
CA LYS A 168 16.73 -17.27 -14.36
C LYS A 168 17.62 -17.17 -13.11
N ASN A 169 18.12 -16.00 -12.79
CA ASN A 169 18.97 -15.78 -11.61
C ASN A 169 18.09 -15.47 -10.41
N ARG A 170 17.62 -16.49 -9.74
CA ARG A 170 16.96 -16.33 -8.45
C ARG A 170 17.98 -16.08 -7.35
N VAL A 171 17.71 -15.07 -6.56
CA VAL A 171 18.33 -14.91 -5.25
C VAL A 171 18.10 -16.20 -4.45
N ASP A 172 19.13 -16.64 -3.69
CA ASP A 172 19.02 -17.78 -2.79
C ASP A 172 17.73 -17.71 -1.93
N PRO A 173 17.00 -18.83 -1.78
CA PRO A 173 15.71 -18.85 -1.09
C PRO A 173 15.72 -18.27 0.32
N ASP A 174 16.80 -18.48 1.10
CA ASP A 174 16.92 -17.92 2.44
C ASP A 174 17.10 -16.41 2.42
N THR A 175 17.79 -15.89 1.43
CA THR A 175 17.92 -14.44 1.20
C THR A 175 16.60 -13.84 0.74
N ALA A 176 15.91 -14.47 -0.23
CA ALA A 176 14.59 -14.05 -0.67
C ALA A 176 13.61 -14.00 0.51
N LEU A 177 13.62 -15.00 1.36
CA LEU A 177 12.79 -15.05 2.55
C LEU A 177 13.07 -13.89 3.51
N ARG A 178 14.36 -13.63 3.84
CA ARG A 178 14.75 -12.49 4.70
C ARG A 178 14.32 -11.14 4.10
N ASN A 179 14.48 -10.97 2.79
CA ASN A 179 14.09 -9.76 2.10
C ASN A 179 12.57 -9.56 2.16
N ASN A 180 11.79 -10.61 1.91
CA ASN A 180 10.33 -10.57 2.00
C ASN A 180 9.85 -10.21 3.42
N VAL A 181 10.49 -10.75 4.46
CA VAL A 181 10.20 -10.38 5.85
C VAL A 181 10.47 -8.89 6.08
N THR A 182 11.60 -8.37 5.60
CA THR A 182 11.98 -6.96 5.76
C THR A 182 11.00 -6.04 5.04
N VAL A 183 10.69 -6.35 3.79
CA VAL A 183 9.73 -5.59 2.97
C VAL A 183 8.36 -5.54 3.65
N MET A 184 7.83 -6.68 4.09
CA MET A 184 6.49 -6.72 4.68
C MET A 184 6.39 -6.03 6.04
N ARG A 185 7.46 -6.04 6.83
CA ARG A 185 7.53 -5.24 8.06
C ARG A 185 7.51 -3.75 7.77
N GLU A 186 8.28 -3.29 6.80
CA GLU A 186 8.26 -1.88 6.41
C GLU A 186 6.90 -1.46 5.87
N VAL A 187 6.29 -2.27 4.99
CA VAL A 187 4.93 -2.02 4.48
C VAL A 187 3.94 -1.81 5.63
N ALA A 188 3.94 -2.71 6.62
CA ALA A 188 3.03 -2.60 7.75
C ALA A 188 3.31 -1.34 8.59
N THR A 189 4.58 -1.04 8.87
CA THR A 189 4.98 0.11 9.67
C THR A 189 4.59 1.42 8.98
N ARG A 190 4.97 1.59 7.71
CA ARG A 190 4.70 2.83 6.97
C ARG A 190 3.22 3.08 6.74
N LEU A 191 2.45 2.03 6.46
CA LEU A 191 0.99 2.17 6.33
C LEU A 191 0.35 2.50 7.68
N ALA A 192 0.79 1.87 8.77
CA ALA A 192 0.29 2.17 10.10
C ALA A 192 0.57 3.62 10.53
N GLU A 193 1.77 4.12 10.25
CA GLU A 193 2.16 5.51 10.48
C GLU A 193 1.34 6.48 9.61
N ARG A 194 1.25 6.21 8.30
CA ARG A 194 0.55 7.05 7.34
C ARG A 194 -0.94 7.24 7.69
N TYR A 195 -1.59 6.19 8.17
CA TYR A 195 -3.01 6.20 8.51
C TYR A 195 -3.26 6.38 10.02
N ASP A 196 -2.21 6.67 10.80
CA ASP A 196 -2.29 6.88 12.25
C ASP A 196 -3.08 5.76 12.95
N CYS A 197 -2.69 4.52 12.68
CA CYS A 197 -3.35 3.32 13.20
C CYS A 197 -2.39 2.32 13.86
N GLY A 198 -1.16 2.71 14.14
CA GLY A 198 -0.07 1.85 14.61
C GLY A 198 0.10 1.75 16.13
N SER A 199 -0.82 2.28 16.95
CA SER A 199 -0.73 2.26 18.43
C SER A 199 -1.65 1.23 19.05
#